data_5439b99bbeb8de23d7ecc37a74fd81e9
#
_entry.id   5439b99bbeb8de23d7ecc37a74fd81e9
#
_cell.length_a   1.000
_cell.length_b   1.000
_cell.length_c   1.000
_cell.angle_alpha   90.00
_cell.angle_beta   90.00
_cell.angle_gamma   90.00
#
_symmetry.space_group_name_H-M   'P 1'
#
loop_
_entity.id
_entity.type
_entity.pdbx_description
1 polymer ?
#
loop_
_entity_poly.entity_id
_entity_poly.type
_entity_poly.pdbx_seq_one_letter_code
_entity_poly.pdbx_strand_id
1 'polypeptide(L)'
;PRVRRQRQMCIRDRMMAQERHIVDEAYAGDIIGVFDPGIFSIGDTLTTSNEKFTFDGIPTFAPEHFARVRQIDTMKRKQFVKGISQIAQEGAIQIFQEFNTGMEEIIVGVVGVLQFDVLKFRLENEYNVDIRLEPLPYEHIRWIENPEEVDVEHLSGTSDMKKIKDLKDNPLLLFVNSWSVGMVLERNEGLKLSEFGKN
;
A
#
# COMPACT_ATOMS: atom_id res chain seq x y z
N PRO A 1 -19.48 36.29 -8.42
CA PRO A 1 -19.17 34.92 -8.09
C PRO A 1 -17.74 34.64 -8.56
N ARG A 2 -16.87 34.40 -7.63
CA ARG A 2 -15.52 34.00 -7.95
C ARG A 2 -15.57 32.58 -8.53
N VAL A 3 -15.54 32.50 -9.83
CA VAL A 3 -15.21 31.27 -10.51
C VAL A 3 -13.82 30.91 -10.05
N ARG A 4 -13.77 30.02 -9.11
CA ARG A 4 -12.55 29.43 -8.70
C ARG A 4 -12.04 28.68 -9.87
N ARG A 5 -11.02 29.17 -10.40
CA ARG A 5 -10.14 28.52 -11.29
C ARG A 5 -9.75 27.23 -10.73
N GLN A 6 -10.50 26.29 -11.09
CA GLN A 6 -10.10 24.94 -11.12
C GLN A 6 -9.24 24.77 -12.30
N ARG A 7 -8.11 24.95 -12.10
CA ARG A 7 -7.16 24.99 -12.83
C ARG A 7 -6.57 23.93 -13.12
N GLN A 8 -6.62 23.65 -14.16
CA GLN A 8 -5.55 23.25 -14.97
C GLN A 8 -4.75 22.15 -14.28
N MET A 9 -5.28 20.97 -14.32
CA MET A 9 -4.46 19.81 -14.54
C MET A 9 -3.73 20.08 -15.84
N CYS A 10 -2.59 20.74 -15.72
CA CYS A 10 -1.73 20.93 -16.89
C CYS A 10 -1.16 19.57 -17.23
N ILE A 11 -1.61 18.99 -18.33
CA ILE A 11 -0.88 17.94 -19.01
C ILE A 11 0.44 18.58 -19.40
N ARG A 12 1.50 18.22 -18.67
CA ARG A 12 2.74 18.98 -18.81
C ARG A 12 3.77 18.31 -19.70
N ASP A 13 3.77 16.98 -19.72
CA ASP A 13 4.86 16.31 -20.40
C ASP A 13 4.37 15.07 -21.16
N ARG A 14 4.63 15.03 -22.45
CA ARG A 14 4.56 13.78 -23.23
C ARG A 14 5.93 13.13 -23.18
N MET A 15 5.99 11.91 -22.69
CA MET A 15 7.23 11.15 -22.67
C MET A 15 7.46 10.48 -24.01
N MET A 16 8.45 10.97 -24.75
CA MET A 16 9.02 10.29 -25.92
C MET A 16 10.51 10.05 -25.64
N ALA A 17 10.84 8.84 -25.25
CA ALA A 17 12.21 8.43 -24.92
C ALA A 17 12.86 9.30 -23.82
N GLN A 18 13.84 10.11 -24.15
CA GLN A 18 14.56 10.95 -23.19
C GLN A 18 14.11 12.42 -23.17
N GLU A 19 13.25 12.84 -24.09
CA GLU A 19 12.80 14.23 -24.18
C GLU A 19 11.41 14.40 -23.56
N ARG A 20 11.26 15.45 -22.76
CA ARG A 20 9.98 15.85 -22.18
C ARG A 20 9.49 17.09 -22.92
N HIS A 21 8.34 16.97 -23.56
CA HIS A 21 7.70 18.10 -24.24
C HIS A 21 6.40 18.46 -23.52
N ILE A 22 6.23 19.75 -23.24
CA ILE A 22 4.96 20.27 -22.75
C ILE A 22 3.94 20.17 -23.87
N VAL A 23 2.80 19.54 -23.60
CA VAL A 23 1.73 19.37 -24.58
C VAL A 23 0.41 19.90 -24.01
N ASP A 24 -0.41 20.45 -24.88
CA ASP A 24 -1.73 20.97 -24.56
C ASP A 24 -2.85 19.94 -24.85
N GLU A 25 -2.55 18.96 -25.71
CA GLU A 25 -3.48 17.92 -26.14
C GLU A 25 -2.82 16.53 -26.04
N ALA A 26 -3.62 15.54 -25.70
CA ALA A 26 -3.22 14.13 -25.66
C ALA A 26 -4.30 13.25 -26.28
N TYR A 27 -3.88 12.19 -26.94
CA TYR A 27 -4.74 11.26 -27.65
C TYR A 27 -4.73 9.88 -26.99
N ALA A 28 -5.71 9.06 -27.34
CA ALA A 28 -5.79 7.70 -26.83
C ALA A 28 -4.52 6.90 -27.15
N GLY A 29 -3.90 6.33 -26.13
CA GLY A 29 -2.63 5.60 -26.21
C GLY A 29 -1.39 6.43 -25.86
N ASP A 30 -1.53 7.74 -25.67
CA ASP A 30 -0.42 8.58 -25.20
C ASP A 30 -0.13 8.34 -23.73
N ILE A 31 1.17 8.35 -23.38
CA ILE A 31 1.65 8.39 -21.99
C ILE A 31 2.00 9.82 -21.65
N ILE A 32 1.30 10.38 -20.70
CA ILE A 32 1.44 11.77 -20.30
C ILE A 32 1.83 11.90 -18.84
N GLY A 33 2.62 12.90 -18.50
CA GLY A 33 2.91 13.32 -17.13
C GLY A 33 1.92 14.38 -16.69
N VAL A 34 1.33 14.18 -15.53
CA VAL A 34 0.42 15.14 -14.89
C VAL A 34 1.05 15.64 -13.60
N PHE A 35 0.95 16.95 -13.35
CA PHE A 35 1.39 17.48 -12.06
C PHE A 35 0.44 17.02 -10.97
N ASP A 36 0.98 16.30 -9.98
CA ASP A 36 0.25 15.87 -8.80
C ASP A 36 0.53 16.78 -7.62
N PRO A 37 -0.48 17.43 -7.03
CA PRO A 37 -0.35 18.14 -5.77
C PRO A 37 -0.37 17.23 -4.54
N GLY A 38 -0.21 15.91 -4.69
CA GLY A 38 -0.25 14.92 -3.63
C GLY A 38 -1.66 14.38 -3.34
N ILE A 39 -2.52 14.35 -4.37
CA ILE A 39 -3.91 13.88 -4.26
C ILE A 39 -4.10 12.52 -4.93
N PHE A 40 -3.31 12.24 -5.97
CA PHE A 40 -3.50 11.07 -6.82
C PHE A 40 -2.80 9.83 -6.26
N SER A 41 -3.43 8.70 -6.46
CA SER A 41 -2.87 7.38 -6.14
C SER A 41 -2.72 6.55 -7.42
N ILE A 42 -1.82 5.58 -7.38
CA ILE A 42 -1.66 4.63 -8.49
C ILE A 42 -2.97 3.86 -8.67
N GLY A 43 -3.48 3.84 -9.90
CA GLY A 43 -4.76 3.23 -10.25
C GLY A 43 -5.94 4.21 -10.31
N ASP A 44 -5.76 5.47 -9.89
CA ASP A 44 -6.81 6.47 -9.99
C ASP A 44 -7.17 6.77 -11.45
N THR A 45 -8.46 6.96 -11.69
CA THR A 45 -8.98 7.39 -12.98
C THR A 45 -9.21 8.88 -12.98
N LEU A 46 -8.55 9.59 -13.89
CA LEU A 46 -8.74 11.03 -14.09
C LEU A 46 -9.68 11.25 -15.27
N THR A 47 -10.78 11.96 -15.03
CA THR A 47 -11.77 12.27 -16.07
C THR A 47 -12.25 13.70 -15.96
N THR A 48 -12.59 14.30 -17.09
CA THR A 48 -13.30 15.58 -17.19
C THR A 48 -14.81 15.40 -17.36
N SER A 49 -15.25 14.15 -17.54
CA SER A 49 -16.69 13.82 -17.66
C SER A 49 -17.41 14.01 -16.33
N ASN A 50 -18.67 14.43 -16.40
CA ASN A 50 -19.56 14.45 -15.24
C ASN A 50 -20.12 13.05 -14.90
N GLU A 51 -19.95 12.08 -15.80
CA GLU A 51 -20.30 10.70 -15.54
C GLU A 51 -19.22 10.04 -14.67
N LYS A 52 -19.65 9.32 -13.66
CA LYS A 52 -18.76 8.53 -12.82
C LYS A 52 -18.30 7.30 -13.64
N PHE A 53 -17.09 7.39 -14.11
CA PHE A 53 -16.42 6.32 -14.84
C PHE A 53 -15.07 6.03 -14.17
N THR A 54 -14.79 4.77 -13.89
CA THR A 54 -13.51 4.31 -13.37
C THR A 54 -13.06 3.11 -14.18
N PHE A 55 -11.77 3.07 -14.50
CA PHE A 55 -11.15 1.86 -15.02
C PHE A 55 -10.97 0.85 -13.89
N ASP A 56 -10.89 -0.42 -14.23
CA ASP A 56 -10.49 -1.44 -13.27
C ASP A 56 -9.12 -1.10 -12.71
N GLY A 57 -8.98 -1.21 -11.40
CA GLY A 57 -7.72 -0.89 -10.70
C GLY A 57 -6.57 -1.78 -11.17
N ILE A 58 -5.34 -1.28 -10.97
CA ILE A 58 -4.14 -2.07 -11.24
C ILE A 58 -4.05 -3.19 -10.20
N PRO A 59 -3.96 -4.46 -10.60
CA PRO A 59 -3.83 -5.56 -9.66
C PRO A 59 -2.60 -5.37 -8.77
N THR A 60 -2.79 -5.41 -7.46
CA THR A 60 -1.69 -5.37 -6.51
C THR A 60 -1.30 -6.80 -6.16
N PHE A 61 -0.04 -7.14 -6.40
CA PHE A 61 0.47 -8.47 -6.03
C PHE A 61 0.50 -8.62 -4.52
N ALA A 62 0.07 -9.77 -4.04
CA ALA A 62 0.22 -10.11 -2.63
C ALA A 62 1.71 -10.16 -2.27
N PRO A 63 2.14 -9.54 -1.15
CA PRO A 63 3.53 -9.66 -0.72
C PRO A 63 3.84 -11.08 -0.26
N GLU A 64 5.07 -11.50 -0.54
CA GLU A 64 5.60 -12.81 -0.19
C GLU A 64 6.62 -12.74 0.97
N HIS A 65 7.17 -11.55 1.22
CA HIS A 65 8.17 -11.33 2.27
C HIS A 65 7.72 -10.21 3.18
N PHE A 66 7.91 -10.41 4.48
CA PHE A 66 7.47 -9.47 5.50
C PHE A 66 8.63 -9.13 6.45
N ALA A 67 8.71 -7.86 6.82
CA ALA A 67 9.64 -7.40 7.83
C ALA A 67 8.98 -6.36 8.73
N ARG A 68 9.32 -6.39 10.02
CA ARG A 68 9.03 -5.28 10.93
C ARG A 68 10.05 -4.19 10.72
N VAL A 69 9.56 -2.97 10.57
CA VAL A 69 10.38 -1.79 10.34
C VAL A 69 10.27 -0.85 11.52
N ARG A 70 11.41 -0.49 12.10
CA ARG A 70 11.50 0.47 13.19
C ARG A 70 12.51 1.55 12.85
N GLN A 71 12.18 2.78 13.16
CA GLN A 71 13.15 3.87 13.14
C GLN A 71 14.15 3.71 14.30
N ILE A 72 15.41 4.02 14.05
CA ILE A 72 16.46 3.97 15.09
C ILE A 72 16.38 5.20 15.97
N ASP A 73 16.20 6.38 15.36
CA ASP A 73 16.08 7.66 16.04
C ASP A 73 14.60 8.07 16.16
N THR A 74 14.07 8.05 17.38
CA THR A 74 12.67 8.41 17.67
C THR A 74 12.35 9.89 17.40
N MET A 75 13.36 10.77 17.38
CA MET A 75 13.16 12.19 17.05
C MET A 75 12.81 12.40 15.57
N LYS A 76 13.17 11.46 14.71
CA LYS A 76 12.89 11.50 13.26
C LYS A 76 11.54 10.87 12.88
N ARG A 77 10.63 10.68 13.84
CA ARG A 77 9.33 10.02 13.60
C ARG A 77 8.50 10.64 12.47
N LYS A 78 8.46 11.96 12.39
CA LYS A 78 7.69 12.64 11.33
C LYS A 78 8.24 12.35 9.95
N GLN A 79 9.57 12.36 9.81
CA GLN A 79 10.26 12.04 8.57
C GLN A 79 10.07 10.58 8.20
N PHE A 80 10.13 9.67 9.18
CA PHE A 80 9.87 8.24 8.99
C PHE A 80 8.47 7.99 8.45
N VAL A 81 7.44 8.48 9.14
CA VAL A 81 6.05 8.28 8.71
C VAL A 81 5.80 8.86 7.32
N LYS A 82 6.31 10.08 7.05
CA LYS A 82 6.19 10.70 5.74
C LYS A 82 6.88 9.88 4.66
N GLY A 83 8.12 9.47 4.88
CA GLY A 83 8.94 8.74 3.91
C GLY A 83 8.33 7.39 3.58
N ILE A 84 7.98 6.60 4.61
CA ILE A 84 7.43 5.27 4.38
C ILE A 84 6.05 5.30 3.70
N SER A 85 5.19 6.27 4.07
CA SER A 85 3.89 6.45 3.42
C SER A 85 4.03 6.86 1.95
N GLN A 86 4.98 7.73 1.63
CA GLN A 86 5.22 8.13 0.24
C GLN A 86 5.76 6.98 -0.60
N ILE A 87 6.72 6.21 -0.09
CA ILE A 87 7.27 5.03 -0.78
C ILE A 87 6.17 3.97 -1.02
N ALA A 88 5.24 3.82 -0.06
CA ALA A 88 4.10 2.92 -0.22
C ALA A 88 3.10 3.41 -1.28
N GLN A 89 2.81 4.71 -1.33
CA GLN A 89 1.95 5.31 -2.36
C GLN A 89 2.50 5.11 -3.78
N GLU A 90 3.82 5.04 -3.92
CA GLU A 90 4.49 4.72 -5.19
C GLU A 90 4.39 3.22 -5.56
N GLY A 91 3.79 2.39 -4.72
CA GLY A 91 3.60 0.96 -4.95
C GLY A 91 4.85 0.10 -4.78
N ALA A 92 5.96 0.67 -4.27
CA ALA A 92 7.21 -0.07 -4.07
C ALA A 92 7.13 -1.06 -2.91
N ILE A 93 6.29 -0.78 -1.91
CA ILE A 93 6.08 -1.58 -0.71
C ILE A 93 4.60 -1.53 -0.30
N GLN A 94 4.17 -2.48 0.50
CA GLN A 94 2.88 -2.44 1.19
C GLN A 94 3.11 -2.30 2.70
N ILE A 95 2.28 -1.48 3.35
CA ILE A 95 2.39 -1.17 4.78
C ILE A 95 1.22 -1.76 5.52
N PHE A 96 1.52 -2.43 6.62
CA PHE A 96 0.54 -3.00 7.52
C PHE A 96 0.84 -2.59 8.96
N GLN A 97 -0.20 -2.57 9.77
CA GLN A 97 -0.11 -2.29 11.21
C GLN A 97 -0.71 -3.46 11.98
N GLU A 98 -0.18 -3.73 13.15
CA GLU A 98 -0.83 -4.66 14.08
C GLU A 98 -2.06 -3.98 14.72
N PHE A 99 -3.07 -4.77 15.07
CA PHE A 99 -4.18 -4.26 15.88
C PHE A 99 -3.63 -3.74 17.21
N ASN A 100 -4.13 -2.59 17.65
CA ASN A 100 -3.74 -1.93 18.90
C ASN A 100 -2.30 -1.38 18.97
N THR A 101 -1.58 -1.35 17.85
CA THR A 101 -0.28 -0.68 17.75
C THR A 101 -0.37 0.55 16.84
N GLY A 102 0.40 1.58 17.18
CA GLY A 102 0.50 2.78 16.35
C GLY A 102 1.52 2.62 15.21
N MET A 103 1.74 3.71 14.47
CA MET A 103 2.75 3.81 13.41
C MET A 103 4.21 3.71 13.91
N GLU A 104 4.42 3.24 15.12
CA GLU A 104 5.77 3.02 15.69
C GLU A 104 6.36 1.69 15.29
N GLU A 105 5.49 0.70 15.10
CA GLU A 105 5.86 -0.63 14.64
C GLU A 105 5.07 -0.97 13.38
N ILE A 106 5.73 -0.82 12.26
CA ILE A 106 5.11 -1.06 10.94
C ILE A 106 5.61 -2.40 10.42
N ILE A 107 4.69 -3.17 9.87
CA ILE A 107 5.04 -4.34 9.06
C ILE A 107 5.04 -3.90 7.60
N VAL A 108 6.14 -4.17 6.91
CA VAL A 108 6.26 -3.94 5.47
C VAL A 108 6.22 -5.28 4.77
N GLY A 109 5.36 -5.36 3.76
CA GLY A 109 5.29 -6.48 2.83
C GLY A 109 5.85 -6.10 1.47
N VAL A 110 6.60 -7.01 0.88
CA VAL A 110 7.23 -6.86 -0.44
C VAL A 110 7.13 -8.16 -1.24
N VAL A 111 7.13 -8.03 -2.56
CA VAL A 111 7.14 -9.19 -3.47
C VAL A 111 8.53 -9.80 -3.56
N GLY A 112 9.59 -8.98 -3.52
CA GLY A 112 10.96 -9.44 -3.60
C GLY A 112 11.84 -8.80 -2.53
N VAL A 113 12.76 -9.59 -1.93
CA VAL A 113 13.61 -9.17 -0.80
C VAL A 113 14.46 -7.94 -1.07
N LEU A 114 14.87 -7.70 -2.32
CA LEU A 114 15.64 -6.52 -2.70
C LEU A 114 14.88 -5.20 -2.50
N GLN A 115 13.56 -5.23 -2.44
CA GLN A 115 12.76 -4.05 -2.15
C GLN A 115 12.99 -3.52 -0.72
N PHE A 116 13.42 -4.38 0.21
CA PHE A 116 13.83 -3.93 1.54
C PHE A 116 15.11 -3.09 1.50
N ASP A 117 16.07 -3.45 0.65
CA ASP A 117 17.30 -2.67 0.49
C ASP A 117 16.98 -1.31 -0.16
N VAL A 118 16.09 -1.29 -1.15
CA VAL A 118 15.62 -0.04 -1.77
C VAL A 118 14.90 0.84 -0.74
N LEU A 119 14.02 0.26 0.09
CA LEU A 119 13.34 0.98 1.15
C LEU A 119 14.34 1.62 2.12
N LYS A 120 15.31 0.84 2.60
CA LYS A 120 16.34 1.31 3.50
C LYS A 120 17.15 2.45 2.88
N PHE A 121 17.65 2.25 1.67
CA PHE A 121 18.42 3.26 0.93
C PHE A 121 17.64 4.57 0.75
N ARG A 122 16.38 4.50 0.37
CA ARG A 122 15.54 5.68 0.17
C ARG A 122 15.25 6.42 1.47
N LEU A 123 14.91 5.70 2.55
CA LEU A 123 14.68 6.34 3.85
C LEU A 123 15.94 7.03 4.40
N GLU A 124 17.10 6.42 4.21
CA GLU A 124 18.38 7.00 4.63
C GLU A 124 18.74 8.25 3.80
N ASN A 125 18.65 8.16 2.47
CA ASN A 125 19.16 9.22 1.58
C ASN A 125 18.16 10.33 1.26
N GLU A 126 16.85 10.02 1.16
CA GLU A 126 15.82 11.01 0.80
C GLU A 126 15.18 11.66 2.04
N TYR A 127 15.07 10.90 3.14
CA TYR A 127 14.37 11.34 4.35
C TYR A 127 15.29 11.49 5.57
N ASN A 128 16.57 11.11 5.43
CA ASN A 128 17.57 11.14 6.51
C ASN A 128 17.10 10.33 7.75
N VAL A 129 16.54 9.15 7.53
CA VAL A 129 16.01 8.26 8.56
C VAL A 129 16.68 6.90 8.48
N ASP A 130 17.36 6.54 9.54
CA ASP A 130 17.95 5.21 9.71
C ASP A 130 16.88 4.25 10.26
N ILE A 131 16.78 3.09 9.67
CA ILE A 131 15.81 2.06 10.06
C ILE A 131 16.47 0.73 10.40
N ARG A 132 15.78 -0.03 11.25
CA ARG A 132 16.08 -1.43 11.52
C ARG A 132 14.99 -2.29 10.88
N LEU A 133 15.40 -3.27 10.10
CA LEU A 133 14.55 -4.29 9.48
C LEU A 133 14.70 -5.59 10.27
N GLU A 134 13.59 -6.14 10.72
CA GLU A 134 13.51 -7.43 11.39
C GLU A 134 12.62 -8.35 10.54
N PRO A 135 13.20 -9.33 9.81
CA PRO A 135 12.44 -10.27 9.00
C PRO A 135 11.42 -11.03 9.84
N LEU A 136 10.23 -11.23 9.28
CA LEU A 136 9.15 -11.99 9.89
C LEU A 136 8.92 -13.30 9.13
N PRO A 137 8.52 -14.38 9.82
CA PRO A 137 8.42 -15.71 9.21
C PRO A 137 7.12 -15.95 8.44
N TYR A 138 6.42 -14.89 8.05
CA TYR A 138 5.16 -15.01 7.32
C TYR A 138 5.42 -15.10 5.81
N GLU A 139 4.66 -15.99 5.15
CA GLU A 139 4.74 -16.23 3.71
C GLU A 139 3.39 -16.01 3.01
N HIS A 140 2.29 -15.99 3.76
CA HIS A 140 0.96 -15.84 3.21
C HIS A 140 0.20 -14.70 3.86
N ILE A 141 -0.46 -13.90 3.03
CA ILE A 141 -1.39 -12.85 3.45
C ILE A 141 -2.78 -13.18 2.93
N ARG A 142 -3.81 -12.88 3.73
CA ARG A 142 -5.21 -13.05 3.34
C ARG A 142 -6.02 -11.86 3.81
N TRP A 143 -6.85 -11.35 2.93
CA TRP A 143 -7.83 -10.30 3.22
C TRP A 143 -9.10 -10.91 3.74
N ILE A 144 -9.68 -10.31 4.78
CA ILE A 144 -11.00 -10.71 5.28
C ILE A 144 -12.04 -10.03 4.40
N GLU A 145 -12.85 -10.81 3.68
CA GLU A 145 -13.85 -10.29 2.74
C GLU A 145 -15.11 -9.76 3.42
N ASN A 146 -15.42 -10.28 4.59
CA ASN A 146 -16.65 -9.99 5.35
C ASN A 146 -16.35 -9.54 6.79
N PRO A 147 -15.58 -8.46 6.99
CA PRO A 147 -15.17 -8.02 8.32
C PRO A 147 -16.35 -7.55 9.20
N GLU A 148 -17.48 -7.20 8.61
CA GLU A 148 -18.69 -6.79 9.34
C GLU A 148 -19.50 -7.98 9.89
N GLU A 149 -19.31 -9.18 9.31
CA GLU A 149 -20.02 -10.40 9.69
C GLU A 149 -19.27 -11.22 10.74
N VAL A 150 -17.97 -10.97 10.92
CA VAL A 150 -17.10 -11.74 11.83
C VAL A 150 -16.41 -10.84 12.84
N ASP A 151 -16.23 -11.33 14.06
CA ASP A 151 -15.46 -10.61 15.08
C ASP A 151 -13.95 -10.82 14.82
N VAL A 152 -13.34 -9.87 14.12
CA VAL A 152 -11.93 -9.94 13.73
C VAL A 152 -10.99 -9.99 14.95
N GLU A 153 -11.34 -9.32 16.04
CA GLU A 153 -10.50 -9.29 17.24
C GLU A 153 -10.48 -10.64 17.97
N HIS A 154 -11.58 -11.36 17.94
CA HIS A 154 -11.73 -12.65 18.65
C HIS A 154 -11.63 -13.88 17.73
N LEU A 155 -11.19 -13.71 16.47
CA LEU A 155 -10.95 -14.85 15.59
C LEU A 155 -10.04 -15.89 16.25
N SER A 156 -10.48 -17.15 16.20
CA SER A 156 -9.73 -18.30 16.70
C SER A 156 -8.56 -18.60 15.76
N GLY A 157 -7.37 -18.19 16.15
CA GLY A 157 -6.17 -18.36 15.36
C GLY A 157 -5.29 -19.52 15.78
N THR A 158 -4.20 -19.70 15.06
CA THR A 158 -3.04 -20.49 15.44
C THR A 158 -1.94 -19.57 15.97
N SER A 159 -0.92 -20.12 16.66
CA SER A 159 0.27 -19.35 17.05
C SER A 159 1.01 -18.75 15.87
N ASP A 160 0.78 -19.31 14.68
CA ASP A 160 1.43 -18.94 13.41
C ASP A 160 0.64 -17.92 12.59
N MET A 161 -0.42 -17.37 13.18
CA MET A 161 -1.26 -16.33 12.58
C MET A 161 -1.04 -15.00 13.26
N LYS A 162 -1.02 -13.93 12.46
CA LYS A 162 -1.01 -12.56 12.97
C LYS A 162 -2.12 -11.74 12.35
N LYS A 163 -2.84 -11.00 13.18
CA LYS A 163 -3.89 -10.06 12.75
C LYS A 163 -3.26 -8.70 12.49
N ILE A 164 -3.48 -8.17 11.31
CA ILE A 164 -2.97 -6.89 10.87
C ILE A 164 -4.06 -6.11 10.14
N LYS A 165 -3.80 -4.84 9.88
CA LYS A 165 -4.62 -3.97 9.05
C LYS A 165 -3.77 -3.18 8.06
N ASP A 166 -4.34 -2.84 6.92
CA ASP A 166 -3.71 -1.97 5.94
C ASP A 166 -3.89 -0.48 6.31
N LEU A 167 -3.40 0.43 5.44
CA LEU A 167 -3.56 1.87 5.62
C LEU A 167 -5.00 2.38 5.46
N LYS A 168 -5.91 1.55 4.92
CA LYS A 168 -7.34 1.83 4.80
C LYS A 168 -8.16 1.22 5.94
N ASP A 169 -7.48 0.70 6.99
CA ASP A 169 -8.05 -0.02 8.11
C ASP A 169 -8.74 -1.35 7.74
N ASN A 170 -8.52 -1.88 6.54
CA ASN A 170 -9.02 -3.21 6.19
C ASN A 170 -8.27 -4.28 6.98
N PRO A 171 -8.99 -5.22 7.63
CA PRO A 171 -8.35 -6.28 8.39
C PRO A 171 -7.82 -7.39 7.49
N LEU A 172 -6.63 -7.88 7.85
CA LEU A 172 -5.92 -8.94 7.16
C LEU A 172 -5.30 -9.93 8.15
N LEU A 173 -4.97 -11.10 7.65
CA LEU A 173 -4.30 -12.13 8.40
C LEU A 173 -2.99 -12.51 7.70
N LEU A 174 -1.91 -12.58 8.48
CA LEU A 174 -0.64 -13.15 8.07
C LEU A 174 -0.51 -14.58 8.60
N PHE A 175 0.06 -15.47 7.79
CA PHE A 175 0.29 -16.87 8.14
C PHE A 175 1.70 -17.29 7.76
N VAL A 176 2.29 -18.16 8.58
CA VAL A 176 3.60 -18.73 8.31
C VAL A 176 3.54 -19.78 7.20
N ASN A 177 2.39 -20.49 7.07
CA ASN A 177 2.21 -21.54 6.09
C ASN A 177 0.75 -21.68 5.65
N SER A 178 0.53 -22.37 4.54
CA SER A 178 -0.81 -22.57 3.97
C SER A 178 -1.74 -23.45 4.82
N TRP A 179 -1.17 -24.36 5.63
CA TRP A 179 -1.96 -25.21 6.54
C TRP A 179 -2.68 -24.37 7.60
N SER A 180 -2.00 -23.35 8.13
CA SER A 180 -2.60 -22.45 9.12
C SER A 180 -3.80 -21.68 8.56
N VAL A 181 -3.82 -21.39 7.26
CA VAL A 181 -4.98 -20.77 6.59
C VAL A 181 -6.20 -21.69 6.67
N GLY A 182 -6.04 -22.98 6.32
CA GLY A 182 -7.10 -23.97 6.40
C GLY A 182 -7.66 -24.13 7.82
N MET A 183 -6.77 -24.21 8.80
CA MET A 183 -7.14 -24.36 10.23
C MET A 183 -7.95 -23.15 10.75
N VAL A 184 -7.62 -21.96 10.30
CA VAL A 184 -8.35 -20.75 10.72
C VAL A 184 -9.74 -20.71 10.08
N LEU A 185 -9.88 -21.12 8.82
CA LEU A 185 -11.18 -21.23 8.18
C LEU A 185 -12.09 -22.28 8.84
N GLU A 186 -11.54 -23.43 9.23
CA GLU A 186 -12.28 -24.47 9.95
C GLU A 186 -12.74 -24.04 11.35
N ARG A 187 -11.95 -23.21 12.03
CA ARG A 187 -12.26 -22.77 13.41
C ARG A 187 -13.19 -21.56 13.47
N ASN A 188 -13.37 -20.84 12.38
CA ASN A 188 -14.19 -19.63 12.34
C ASN A 188 -15.27 -19.76 11.26
N GLU A 189 -16.40 -20.30 11.67
CA GLU A 189 -17.55 -20.47 10.77
C GLU A 189 -17.99 -19.11 10.19
N GLY A 190 -18.18 -19.06 8.87
CA GLY A 190 -18.58 -17.86 8.14
C GLY A 190 -17.43 -16.92 7.73
N LEU A 191 -16.19 -17.16 8.16
CA LEU A 191 -15.04 -16.37 7.74
C LEU A 191 -14.74 -16.61 6.26
N LYS A 192 -14.60 -15.53 5.48
CA LYS A 192 -14.22 -15.56 4.07
C LYS A 192 -12.88 -14.85 3.90
N LEU A 193 -11.93 -15.57 3.29
CA LEU A 193 -10.59 -15.05 3.03
C LEU A 193 -10.30 -15.00 1.52
N SER A 194 -9.66 -13.91 1.08
CA SER A 194 -9.20 -13.72 -0.29
C SER A 194 -7.68 -13.59 -0.35
N GLU A 195 -7.09 -13.99 -1.47
CA GLU A 195 -5.68 -13.76 -1.77
C GLU A 195 -5.41 -12.35 -2.29
N PHE A 196 -6.46 -11.65 -2.70
CA PHE A 196 -6.36 -10.31 -3.28
C PHE A 196 -7.16 -9.31 -2.46
N GLY A 197 -6.58 -8.13 -2.25
CA GLY A 197 -7.30 -7.01 -1.66
C GLY A 197 -8.39 -6.51 -2.60
N LYS A 198 -9.53 -6.11 -2.05
CA LYS A 198 -10.51 -5.31 -2.80
C LYS A 198 -9.95 -3.88 -2.90
N ASN A 199 -9.73 -3.40 -4.11
CA ASN A 199 -9.39 -2.01 -4.38
C ASN A 199 -10.58 -1.06 -4.14
#